data_ecf8061f6f8c310992366a2e07db7d18
#
_entry.id   ecf8061f6f8c310992366a2e07db7d18
#
_cell.length_a   1.000
_cell.length_b   1.000
_cell.length_c   1.000
_cell.angle_alpha   90.00
_cell.angle_beta   90.00
_cell.angle_gamma   90.00
#
_symmetry.space_group_name_H-M   'P 1'
#
loop_
_entity.id
_entity.type
_entity.pdbx_description
1 polymer ?
#
loop_
_entity_poly.entity_id
_entity_poly.type
_entity_poly.pdbx_seq_one_letter_code
_entity_poly.pdbx_strand_id
1 'polypeptide(L)'
;LLPSALQAARVGHDLIVPMANGREAALAQGTRVFVAPHLRDVCRHAAGQQALALEAAVVSPALGADPRGPDLVDVRGQAGARRALEIAAAGEHSLLLIGPPGSGKSMLAQRLPGLLPELDEDEAIETAAIRSLSLHGFRLEGWRRRPFRAPHHTASAVALVGGGGRPRPGEISLAHNGVLFLDELPEF
;
A
#
# COMPACT_ATOMS: atom_id res chain seq x y z
N LEU A 1 1.64 -5.23 11.22
CA LEU A 1 1.57 -4.72 12.59
C LEU A 1 0.76 -3.42 12.70
N LEU A 2 0.73 -2.59 11.67
CA LEU A 2 0.07 -1.29 11.66
C LEU A 2 -1.40 -1.32 12.18
N PRO A 3 -2.26 -2.28 11.82
CA PRO A 3 -3.62 -2.34 12.38
C PRO A 3 -3.67 -2.41 13.91
N SER A 4 -2.71 -3.12 14.54
CA SER A 4 -2.61 -3.19 16.01
C SER A 4 -2.18 -1.85 16.60
N ALA A 5 -1.29 -1.13 15.93
CA ALA A 5 -0.84 0.19 16.36
C ALA A 5 -1.97 1.22 16.26
N LEU A 6 -2.76 1.20 15.18
CA LEU A 6 -3.95 2.04 15.02
C LEU A 6 -4.99 1.75 16.09
N GLN A 7 -5.19 0.48 16.45
CA GLN A 7 -6.10 0.12 17.54
C GLN A 7 -5.58 0.59 18.91
N ALA A 8 -4.26 0.46 19.17
CA ALA A 8 -3.66 0.97 20.40
C ALA A 8 -3.86 2.49 20.52
N ALA A 9 -3.67 3.23 19.44
CA ALA A 9 -3.91 4.67 19.40
C ALA A 9 -5.37 5.02 19.72
N ARG A 10 -6.35 4.29 19.16
CA ARG A 10 -7.78 4.51 19.40
C ARG A 10 -8.19 4.31 20.86
N VAL A 11 -7.55 3.37 21.56
CA VAL A 11 -7.87 3.07 22.97
C VAL A 11 -6.92 3.77 23.95
N GLY A 12 -6.00 4.61 23.46
CA GLY A 12 -5.08 5.38 24.29
C GLY A 12 -4.00 4.55 24.98
N HIS A 13 -3.59 3.43 24.37
CA HIS A 13 -2.55 2.57 24.90
C HIS A 13 -1.19 2.83 24.22
N ASP A 14 -0.12 2.75 25.00
CA ASP A 14 1.23 2.64 24.48
C ASP A 14 1.48 1.26 23.89
N LEU A 15 2.39 1.16 22.93
CA LEU A 15 2.68 -0.08 22.23
C LEU A 15 4.18 -0.43 22.36
N ILE A 16 4.48 -1.66 22.72
CA ILE A 16 5.86 -2.20 22.67
C ILE A 16 5.93 -3.19 21.53
N VAL A 17 6.87 -2.98 20.62
CA VAL A 17 7.01 -3.80 19.40
C VAL A 17 8.46 -4.25 19.20
N PRO A 18 8.70 -5.32 18.42
CA PRO A 18 10.04 -5.65 17.97
C PRO A 18 10.66 -4.49 17.18
N MET A 19 11.96 -4.29 17.32
CA MET A 19 12.71 -3.19 16.68
C MET A 19 12.44 -3.10 15.17
N ALA A 20 12.34 -4.24 14.47
CA ALA A 20 12.07 -4.29 13.04
C ALA A 20 10.71 -3.70 12.62
N ASN A 21 9.77 -3.58 13.57
CA ASN A 21 8.41 -3.10 13.32
C ASN A 21 8.16 -1.68 13.85
N GLY A 22 9.15 -1.07 14.50
CA GLY A 22 9.01 0.25 15.12
C GLY A 22 8.52 1.30 14.15
N ARG A 23 9.22 1.45 13.01
CA ARG A 23 8.89 2.45 11.99
C ARG A 23 7.50 2.27 11.36
N GLU A 24 7.07 1.03 11.15
CA GLU A 24 5.71 0.74 10.67
C GLU A 24 4.67 1.11 11.72
N ALA A 25 4.89 0.75 12.98
CA ALA A 25 3.97 1.06 14.07
C ALA A 25 3.89 2.56 14.35
N ALA A 26 5.00 3.30 14.19
CA ALA A 26 5.07 4.73 14.41
C ALA A 26 4.33 5.59 13.36
N LEU A 27 3.78 4.96 12.29
CA LEU A 27 2.83 5.61 11.39
C LEU A 27 1.47 5.86 12.07
N ALA A 28 1.12 5.07 13.10
CA ALA A 28 -0.10 5.28 13.86
C ALA A 28 0.07 6.48 14.79
N GLN A 29 -0.52 7.61 14.40
CA GLN A 29 -0.52 8.81 15.23
C GLN A 29 -1.36 8.59 16.50
N GLY A 30 -0.99 9.26 17.61
CA GLY A 30 -1.75 9.21 18.86
C GLY A 30 -1.38 8.05 19.80
N THR A 31 -0.36 7.23 19.48
CA THR A 31 0.21 6.23 20.40
C THR A 31 1.72 6.40 20.52
N ARG A 32 2.27 6.10 21.70
CA ARG A 32 3.72 6.00 21.88
C ARG A 32 4.16 4.59 21.54
N VAL A 33 5.12 4.47 20.63
CA VAL A 33 5.67 3.19 20.20
C VAL A 33 7.05 3.01 20.80
N PHE A 34 7.20 2.02 21.66
CA PHE A 34 8.48 1.61 22.22
C PHE A 34 9.01 0.39 21.47
N VAL A 35 10.31 0.36 21.22
CA VAL A 35 10.96 -0.75 20.53
C VAL A 35 11.81 -1.57 21.48
N ALA A 36 11.73 -2.89 21.34
CA ALA A 36 12.51 -3.82 22.14
C ALA A 36 13.20 -4.86 21.25
N PRO A 37 14.55 -5.04 21.36
CA PRO A 37 15.26 -6.10 20.65
C PRO A 37 14.96 -7.48 21.22
N HIS A 38 14.69 -7.58 22.55
CA HIS A 38 14.43 -8.83 23.23
C HIS A 38 13.33 -8.70 24.29
N LEU A 39 12.61 -9.78 24.56
CA LEU A 39 11.60 -9.83 25.61
C LEU A 39 12.18 -9.48 27.00
N ARG A 40 13.44 -9.82 27.27
CA ARG A 40 14.13 -9.46 28.51
C ARG A 40 14.17 -7.95 28.73
N ASP A 41 14.31 -7.16 27.66
CA ASP A 41 14.35 -5.70 27.77
C ASP A 41 12.97 -5.14 28.10
N VAL A 42 11.89 -5.77 27.62
CA VAL A 42 10.51 -5.47 28.03
C VAL A 42 10.34 -5.74 29.53
N CYS A 43 10.82 -6.89 30.02
CA CYS A 43 10.74 -7.20 31.47
C CYS A 43 11.51 -6.19 32.32
N ARG A 44 12.72 -5.76 31.90
CA ARG A 44 13.50 -4.74 32.60
C ARG A 44 12.81 -3.38 32.60
N HIS A 45 12.18 -3.03 31.49
CA HIS A 45 11.40 -1.79 31.41
C HIS A 45 10.20 -1.83 32.36
N ALA A 46 9.44 -2.91 32.37
CA ALA A 46 8.31 -3.08 33.28
C ALA A 46 8.74 -3.08 34.76
N ALA A 47 9.94 -3.60 35.07
CA ALA A 47 10.52 -3.55 36.40
C ALA A 47 11.17 -2.21 36.78
N GLY A 48 11.11 -1.19 35.92
CA GLY A 48 11.71 0.11 36.16
C GLY A 48 13.26 0.13 36.12
N GLN A 49 13.89 -0.96 35.67
CA GLN A 49 15.36 -1.09 35.66
C GLN A 49 16.01 -0.43 34.46
N GLN A 50 15.33 -0.41 33.32
CA GLN A 50 15.85 0.14 32.06
C GLN A 50 14.69 0.64 31.21
N ALA A 51 14.75 1.89 30.72
CA ALA A 51 13.76 2.42 29.80
C ALA A 51 13.96 1.83 28.38
N LEU A 52 12.87 1.49 27.70
CA LEU A 52 12.91 1.18 26.28
C LEU A 52 13.05 2.46 25.45
N ALA A 53 13.65 2.31 24.27
CA ALA A 53 13.72 3.40 23.32
C ALA A 53 12.32 3.71 22.75
N LEU A 54 11.97 4.99 22.70
CA LEU A 54 10.79 5.49 22.00
C LEU A 54 11.14 5.58 20.51
N GLU A 55 10.32 4.96 19.65
CA GLU A 55 10.44 5.14 18.20
C GLU A 55 9.99 6.57 17.85
N ALA A 56 10.80 7.24 17.03
CA ALA A 56 10.44 8.57 16.56
C ALA A 56 9.19 8.48 15.64
N ALA A 57 8.26 9.43 15.81
CA ALA A 57 7.15 9.56 14.89
C ALA A 57 7.69 9.68 13.45
N VAL A 58 7.18 8.87 12.56
CA VAL A 58 7.52 8.96 11.14
C VAL A 58 6.79 10.20 10.61
N VAL A 59 7.48 11.33 10.64
CA VAL A 59 7.08 12.50 9.87
C VAL A 59 7.20 12.09 8.41
N SER A 60 6.10 12.15 7.68
CA SER A 60 5.93 11.78 6.26
C SER A 60 7.27 11.58 5.56
N PRO A 61 7.69 10.36 5.22
CA PRO A 61 8.98 10.21 4.58
C PRO A 61 8.95 11.11 3.36
N ALA A 62 9.87 12.07 3.32
CA ALA A 62 10.04 12.88 2.13
C ALA A 62 10.09 11.89 0.96
N LEU A 63 9.21 12.05 -0.01
CA LEU A 63 9.21 11.26 -1.22
C LEU A 63 10.65 11.31 -1.76
N GLY A 64 11.44 10.29 -1.43
CA GLY A 64 12.73 10.13 -2.05
C GLY A 64 12.49 10.19 -3.55
N ALA A 65 13.35 10.86 -4.27
CA ALA A 65 13.26 11.13 -5.70
C ALA A 65 13.33 9.83 -6.52
N ASP A 66 12.43 8.90 -6.25
CA ASP A 66 12.23 7.72 -7.05
C ASP A 66 11.17 8.07 -8.09
N PRO A 67 11.48 7.89 -9.36
CA PRO A 67 10.58 8.24 -10.44
C PRO A 67 9.20 7.63 -10.20
N ARG A 68 8.18 8.40 -10.45
CA ARG A 68 6.75 8.08 -10.29
C ARG A 68 6.29 6.85 -11.08
N GLY A 69 7.21 5.98 -11.47
CA GLY A 69 6.96 4.85 -12.35
C GLY A 69 6.86 5.29 -13.83
N PRO A 70 6.33 4.44 -14.70
CA PRO A 70 6.13 4.76 -16.10
C PRO A 70 5.24 5.99 -16.28
N ASP A 71 5.68 6.98 -17.06
CA ASP A 71 4.95 8.22 -17.31
C ASP A 71 4.16 8.14 -18.63
N LEU A 72 3.01 8.82 -18.69
CA LEU A 72 2.21 8.92 -19.90
C LEU A 72 2.95 9.68 -21.04
N VAL A 73 3.91 10.52 -20.68
CA VAL A 73 4.77 11.23 -21.65
C VAL A 73 5.57 10.28 -22.54
N ASP A 74 5.89 9.08 -22.03
CA ASP A 74 6.63 8.06 -22.79
C ASP A 74 5.80 7.42 -23.91
N VAL A 75 4.47 7.57 -23.87
CA VAL A 75 3.55 7.00 -24.84
C VAL A 75 3.53 7.84 -26.10
N ARG A 76 4.10 7.31 -27.17
CA ARG A 76 4.06 7.97 -28.48
C ARG A 76 2.77 7.65 -29.22
N GLY A 77 2.15 8.67 -29.80
CA GLY A 77 0.86 8.53 -30.48
C GLY A 77 -0.29 8.25 -29.50
N GLN A 78 -1.27 7.47 -29.94
CA GLN A 78 -2.45 7.04 -29.17
C GLN A 78 -3.19 8.19 -28.44
N ALA A 79 -3.36 9.34 -29.10
CA ALA A 79 -3.92 10.55 -28.49
C ALA A 79 -5.29 10.32 -27.83
N GLY A 80 -6.16 9.52 -28.43
CA GLY A 80 -7.46 9.17 -27.88
C GLY A 80 -7.36 8.36 -26.58
N ALA A 81 -6.49 7.33 -26.54
CA ALA A 81 -6.29 6.49 -25.36
C ALA A 81 -5.62 7.28 -24.22
N ARG A 82 -4.64 8.13 -24.55
CA ARG A 82 -4.01 9.04 -23.57
C ARG A 82 -5.03 9.97 -22.94
N ARG A 83 -5.88 10.60 -23.78
CA ARG A 83 -6.94 11.48 -23.29
C ARG A 83 -7.98 10.76 -22.44
N ALA A 84 -8.33 9.51 -22.79
CA ALA A 84 -9.22 8.69 -21.98
C ALA A 84 -8.62 8.37 -20.59
N LEU A 85 -7.31 8.08 -20.50
CA LEU A 85 -6.62 7.88 -19.23
C LEU A 85 -6.62 9.15 -18.36
N GLU A 86 -6.37 10.33 -18.95
CA GLU A 86 -6.42 11.61 -18.23
C GLU A 86 -7.82 11.86 -17.65
N ILE A 87 -8.87 11.61 -18.43
CA ILE A 87 -10.27 11.78 -17.98
C ILE A 87 -10.60 10.78 -16.88
N ALA A 88 -10.21 9.50 -17.06
CA ALA A 88 -10.42 8.47 -16.08
C ALA A 88 -9.71 8.79 -14.76
N ALA A 89 -8.47 9.27 -14.83
CA ALA A 89 -7.72 9.68 -13.64
C ALA A 89 -8.36 10.89 -12.93
N ALA A 90 -8.80 11.90 -13.69
CA ALA A 90 -9.40 13.10 -13.12
C ALA A 90 -10.78 12.87 -12.49
N GLY A 91 -11.53 11.86 -12.97
CA GLY A 91 -12.86 11.55 -12.50
C GLY A 91 -12.95 10.26 -11.68
N GLU A 92 -11.81 9.61 -11.37
CA GLU A 92 -11.75 8.31 -10.69
C GLU A 92 -12.61 7.22 -11.38
N HIS A 93 -12.65 7.26 -12.71
CA HIS A 93 -13.47 6.36 -13.49
C HIS A 93 -12.76 5.04 -13.80
N SER A 94 -13.53 3.97 -13.83
CA SER A 94 -13.07 2.72 -14.43
C SER A 94 -12.95 2.86 -15.94
N LEU A 95 -11.95 2.21 -16.53
CA LEU A 95 -11.68 2.27 -17.96
C LEU A 95 -11.61 0.87 -18.56
N LEU A 96 -12.27 0.65 -19.69
CA LEU A 96 -12.18 -0.57 -20.47
C LEU A 96 -11.29 -0.32 -21.71
N LEU A 97 -10.19 -1.07 -21.82
CA LEU A 97 -9.28 -1.02 -22.97
C LEU A 97 -9.57 -2.18 -23.92
N ILE A 98 -10.02 -1.88 -25.13
CA ILE A 98 -10.33 -2.87 -26.16
C ILE A 98 -9.35 -2.69 -27.32
N GLY A 99 -8.78 -3.78 -27.81
CA GLY A 99 -7.87 -3.76 -28.95
C GLY A 99 -7.14 -5.07 -29.14
N PRO A 100 -6.49 -5.26 -30.30
CA PRO A 100 -5.74 -6.47 -30.60
C PRO A 100 -4.52 -6.66 -29.66
N PRO A 101 -3.95 -7.87 -29.60
CA PRO A 101 -2.68 -8.10 -28.92
C PRO A 101 -1.60 -7.12 -29.44
N GLY A 102 -0.75 -6.65 -28.54
CA GLY A 102 0.34 -5.71 -28.90
C GLY A 102 -0.09 -4.24 -29.09
N SER A 103 -1.37 -3.89 -28.94
CA SER A 103 -1.84 -2.51 -29.06
C SER A 103 -1.45 -1.59 -27.88
N GLY A 104 -0.76 -2.09 -26.87
CA GLY A 104 -0.24 -1.30 -25.75
C GLY A 104 -1.21 -1.12 -24.58
N LYS A 105 -2.27 -1.94 -24.47
CA LYS A 105 -3.26 -1.86 -23.37
C LYS A 105 -2.59 -1.91 -21.98
N SER A 106 -1.79 -2.92 -21.73
CA SER A 106 -1.10 -3.11 -20.44
C SER A 106 -0.06 -2.00 -20.19
N MET A 107 0.59 -1.51 -21.25
CA MET A 107 1.50 -0.37 -21.16
C MET A 107 0.77 0.91 -20.75
N LEU A 108 -0.41 1.17 -21.29
CA LEU A 108 -1.24 2.31 -20.91
C LEU A 108 -1.76 2.18 -19.47
N ALA A 109 -2.26 0.99 -19.09
CA ALA A 109 -2.76 0.73 -17.74
C ALA A 109 -1.70 0.99 -16.66
N GLN A 110 -0.45 0.60 -16.89
CA GLN A 110 0.67 0.83 -15.96
C GLN A 110 0.98 2.31 -15.72
N ARG A 111 0.51 3.21 -16.58
CA ARG A 111 0.73 4.66 -16.46
C ARG A 111 -0.39 5.38 -15.71
N LEU A 112 -1.53 4.71 -15.50
CA LEU A 112 -2.66 5.29 -14.80
C LEU A 112 -2.32 5.73 -13.36
N PRO A 113 -1.57 4.95 -12.54
CA PRO A 113 -1.21 5.40 -11.20
C PRO A 113 -0.41 6.71 -11.15
N GLY A 114 0.40 6.97 -12.18
CA GLY A 114 1.19 8.20 -12.30
C GLY A 114 0.37 9.44 -12.61
N LEU A 115 -0.86 9.28 -13.10
CA LEU A 115 -1.80 10.36 -13.35
C LEU A 115 -2.67 10.70 -12.14
N LEU A 116 -2.82 9.75 -11.20
CA LEU A 116 -3.61 9.94 -10.00
C LEU A 116 -2.86 10.82 -9.00
N PRO A 117 -3.56 11.63 -8.19
CA PRO A 117 -2.94 12.34 -7.09
C PRO A 117 -2.34 11.34 -6.08
N GLU A 118 -1.32 11.79 -5.35
CA GLU A 118 -0.80 10.99 -4.23
C GLU A 118 -1.92 10.70 -3.22
N LEU A 119 -1.77 9.59 -2.50
CA LEU A 119 -2.66 9.28 -1.39
C LEU A 119 -2.57 10.39 -0.33
N ASP A 120 -3.72 10.84 0.16
CA ASP A 120 -3.73 11.64 1.37
C ASP A 120 -3.28 10.80 2.59
N GLU A 121 -3.27 11.39 3.77
CA GLU A 121 -2.74 10.70 4.95
C GLU A 121 -3.64 9.54 5.41
N ASP A 122 -4.94 9.73 5.36
CA ASP A 122 -5.92 8.70 5.74
C ASP A 122 -5.91 7.54 4.75
N GLU A 123 -5.96 7.84 3.45
CA GLU A 123 -5.82 6.84 2.37
C GLU A 123 -4.50 6.07 2.47
N ALA A 124 -3.40 6.77 2.78
CA ALA A 124 -2.08 6.15 2.92
C ALA A 124 -2.02 5.19 4.12
N ILE A 125 -2.62 5.56 5.26
CA ILE A 125 -2.74 4.72 6.45
C ILE A 125 -3.59 3.48 6.16
N GLU A 126 -4.75 3.63 5.53
CA GLU A 126 -5.63 2.51 5.16
C GLU A 126 -4.91 1.53 4.23
N THR A 127 -4.30 2.05 3.17
CA THR A 127 -3.54 1.25 2.21
C THR A 127 -2.37 0.52 2.87
N ALA A 128 -1.62 1.20 3.75
CA ALA A 128 -0.53 0.60 4.51
C ALA A 128 -1.02 -0.47 5.47
N ALA A 129 -2.16 -0.26 6.15
CA ALA A 129 -2.76 -1.23 7.06
C ALA A 129 -3.14 -2.53 6.35
N ILE A 130 -3.76 -2.43 5.17
CA ILE A 130 -4.08 -3.60 4.34
C ILE A 130 -2.81 -4.32 3.89
N ARG A 131 -1.82 -3.59 3.38
CA ARG A 131 -0.54 -4.15 2.91
C ARG A 131 0.27 -4.80 4.04
N SER A 132 0.18 -4.28 5.26
CA SER A 132 0.81 -4.86 6.45
C SER A 132 0.34 -6.30 6.74
N LEU A 133 -0.86 -6.66 6.32
CA LEU A 133 -1.44 -8.00 6.47
C LEU A 133 -1.05 -8.95 5.31
N SER A 134 -0.42 -8.46 4.26
CA SER A 134 0.01 -9.26 3.12
C SER A 134 1.28 -10.07 3.44
N LEU A 135 1.61 -11.02 2.55
CA LEU A 135 2.84 -11.83 2.65
C LEU A 135 4.13 -11.00 2.66
N HIS A 136 4.15 -9.93 1.87
CA HIS A 136 5.34 -9.09 1.69
C HIS A 136 5.41 -7.95 2.70
N GLY A 137 4.34 -7.78 3.50
CA GLY A 137 4.23 -6.69 4.46
C GLY A 137 4.16 -5.31 3.79
N PHE A 138 4.19 -4.30 4.62
CA PHE A 138 4.29 -2.91 4.19
C PHE A 138 5.76 -2.44 4.22
N ARG A 139 6.13 -1.60 3.26
CA ARG A 139 7.42 -0.92 3.21
C ARG A 139 7.21 0.58 3.08
N LEU A 140 8.00 1.36 3.81
CA LEU A 140 7.90 2.82 3.84
C LEU A 140 8.18 3.48 2.50
N GLU A 141 8.98 2.84 1.63
CA GLU A 141 9.25 3.33 0.27
C GLU A 141 7.98 3.42 -0.60
N GLY A 142 6.92 2.70 -0.22
CA GLY A 142 5.61 2.77 -0.86
C GLY A 142 4.61 3.70 -0.19
N TRP A 143 5.05 4.52 0.80
CA TRP A 143 4.18 5.46 1.50
C TRP A 143 3.59 6.50 0.54
N ARG A 144 2.28 6.75 0.64
CA ARG A 144 1.50 7.66 -0.19
C ARG A 144 1.46 7.34 -1.70
N ARG A 145 1.99 6.20 -2.12
CA ARG A 145 1.90 5.75 -3.51
C ARG A 145 0.65 4.91 -3.73
N ARG A 146 -0.10 5.24 -4.75
CA ARG A 146 -1.26 4.44 -5.17
C ARG A 146 -0.80 3.08 -5.66
N PRO A 147 -1.33 1.97 -5.10
CA PRO A 147 -0.98 0.64 -5.53
C PRO A 147 -1.43 0.38 -6.96
N PHE A 148 -0.62 -0.37 -7.71
CA PHE A 148 -0.99 -0.97 -8.98
C PHE A 148 -0.93 -2.49 -8.85
N ARG A 149 -2.06 -3.15 -9.06
CA ARG A 149 -2.17 -4.61 -8.99
C ARG A 149 -2.61 -5.13 -10.34
N ALA A 150 -1.89 -6.12 -10.85
CA ALA A 150 -2.17 -6.75 -12.14
C ALA A 150 -2.07 -8.28 -11.95
N PRO A 151 -3.09 -8.93 -11.34
CA PRO A 151 -3.09 -10.36 -11.20
C PRO A 151 -3.17 -11.04 -12.58
N HIS A 152 -2.54 -12.20 -12.70
CA HIS A 152 -2.67 -13.02 -13.88
C HIS A 152 -4.08 -13.63 -13.94
N HIS A 153 -4.66 -13.83 -15.12
CA HIS A 153 -6.01 -14.40 -15.28
C HIS A 153 -6.15 -15.81 -14.66
N THR A 154 -5.04 -16.56 -14.52
CA THR A 154 -5.04 -17.87 -13.83
C THR A 154 -5.03 -17.75 -12.30
N ALA A 155 -5.10 -16.55 -11.75
CA ALA A 155 -5.14 -16.38 -10.29
C ALA A 155 -6.40 -17.03 -9.71
N SER A 156 -6.26 -17.76 -8.60
CA SER A 156 -7.40 -18.36 -7.93
C SER A 156 -8.34 -17.30 -7.35
N ALA A 157 -9.62 -17.63 -7.19
CA ALA A 157 -10.60 -16.75 -6.54
C ALA A 157 -10.13 -16.30 -5.15
N VAL A 158 -9.44 -17.18 -4.40
CA VAL A 158 -8.84 -16.84 -3.09
C VAL A 158 -7.72 -15.82 -3.23
N ALA A 159 -6.90 -15.91 -4.29
CA ALA A 159 -5.87 -14.92 -4.54
C ALA A 159 -6.46 -13.55 -4.89
N LEU A 160 -7.59 -13.51 -5.60
CA LEU A 160 -8.26 -12.27 -5.98
C LEU A 160 -9.01 -11.63 -4.80
N VAL A 161 -9.86 -12.39 -4.12
CA VAL A 161 -10.75 -11.87 -3.06
C VAL A 161 -10.07 -11.87 -1.69
N GLY A 162 -9.14 -12.81 -1.49
CA GLY A 162 -8.53 -13.05 -0.19
C GLY A 162 -9.18 -14.20 0.57
N GLY A 163 -8.68 -14.48 1.76
CA GLY A 163 -9.16 -15.57 2.62
C GLY A 163 -8.11 -16.68 2.82
N GLY A 164 -8.59 -17.94 2.86
CA GLY A 164 -7.76 -19.12 3.15
C GLY A 164 -7.72 -19.49 4.63
N GLY A 165 -6.97 -20.53 4.99
CA GLY A 165 -6.85 -21.04 6.37
C GLY A 165 -6.21 -20.03 7.34
N ARG A 166 -5.39 -19.11 6.82
CA ARG A 166 -4.95 -17.88 7.49
C ARG A 166 -5.41 -16.72 6.62
N PRO A 167 -6.52 -16.05 6.97
CA PRO A 167 -7.08 -15.01 6.13
C PRO A 167 -6.05 -13.93 5.79
N ARG A 168 -5.94 -13.62 4.49
CA ARG A 168 -5.04 -12.59 3.96
C ARG A 168 -5.78 -11.76 2.93
N PRO A 169 -5.39 -10.46 2.76
CA PRO A 169 -5.96 -9.64 1.71
C PRO A 169 -5.60 -10.22 0.33
N GLY A 170 -6.59 -10.30 -0.55
CA GLY A 170 -6.40 -10.62 -1.96
C GLY A 170 -6.04 -9.41 -2.80
N GLU A 171 -5.85 -9.62 -4.10
CA GLU A 171 -5.43 -8.58 -5.05
C GLU A 171 -6.40 -7.39 -5.10
N ILE A 172 -7.70 -7.64 -4.96
CA ILE A 172 -8.74 -6.59 -4.88
C ILE A 172 -8.48 -5.68 -3.67
N SER A 173 -8.28 -6.29 -2.49
CA SER A 173 -7.99 -5.53 -1.28
C SER A 173 -6.63 -4.81 -1.35
N LEU A 174 -5.61 -5.45 -1.96
CA LEU A 174 -4.29 -4.87 -2.13
C LEU A 174 -4.24 -3.72 -3.15
N ALA A 175 -5.27 -3.60 -4.01
CA ALA A 175 -5.46 -2.49 -4.94
C ALA A 175 -6.21 -1.31 -4.32
N HIS A 176 -6.59 -1.39 -3.02
CA HIS A 176 -7.34 -0.34 -2.33
C HIS A 176 -6.68 1.03 -2.48
N ASN A 177 -7.48 2.06 -2.77
CA ASN A 177 -7.03 3.42 -3.08
C ASN A 177 -6.07 3.52 -4.28
N GLY A 178 -6.10 2.52 -5.18
CA GLY A 178 -5.20 2.45 -6.33
C GLY A 178 -5.86 1.88 -7.57
N VAL A 179 -5.11 1.11 -8.35
CA VAL A 179 -5.53 0.57 -9.63
C VAL A 179 -5.46 -0.96 -9.61
N LEU A 180 -6.58 -1.60 -9.89
CA LEU A 180 -6.65 -3.03 -10.22
C LEU A 180 -6.78 -3.15 -11.75
N PHE A 181 -5.76 -3.70 -12.37
CA PHE A 181 -5.76 -3.98 -13.80
C PHE A 181 -6.01 -5.47 -14.06
N LEU A 182 -7.10 -5.78 -14.74
CA LEU A 182 -7.44 -7.14 -15.14
C LEU A 182 -7.21 -7.27 -16.65
N ASP A 183 -6.05 -7.84 -17.02
CA ASP A 183 -5.77 -8.16 -18.42
C ASP A 183 -6.52 -9.44 -18.81
N GLU A 184 -7.01 -9.49 -20.04
CA GLU A 184 -7.83 -10.64 -20.52
C GLU A 184 -9.07 -10.87 -19.64
N LEU A 185 -9.80 -9.81 -19.31
CA LEU A 185 -10.96 -9.82 -18.40
C LEU A 185 -11.95 -11.01 -18.61
N PRO A 186 -12.23 -11.50 -19.84
CA PRO A 186 -13.12 -12.65 -20.03
C PRO A 186 -12.60 -13.98 -19.46
N GLU A 187 -11.32 -14.06 -19.11
CA GLU A 187 -10.68 -15.27 -18.59
C GLU A 187 -10.73 -15.38 -17.04
N PHE A 188 -11.24 -14.34 -16.36
CA PHE A 188 -11.43 -14.32 -14.90
C PHE A 188 -12.73 -14.94 -14.43
#